data_0db96e2be09ec19eccabf19591080fae
#
_entry.id   0db96e2be09ec19eccabf19591080fae
#
_cell.length_a   1.000
_cell.length_b   1.000
_cell.length_c   1.000
_cell.angle_alpha   90.00
_cell.angle_beta   90.00
_cell.angle_gamma   90.00
#
_symmetry.space_group_name_H-M   'P 1'
#
loop_
_entity.id
_entity.type
_entity.pdbx_description
1 polymer ?
#
loop_
_entity_poly.entity_id
_entity_poly.type
_entity_poly.pdbx_seq_one_letter_code
_entity_poly.pdbx_strand_id
1 'polypeptide(L)'
;MHIVLISTPIGFLGSGKGGGVELTLNSLVSGLLSLGHSIDVIAPRNSKLYKSNEKAKLHFVEGEDQISWQHQNYNSPVTIPDNSLLAAMLEKGLDIAKKADVLLNMSYDWLPIWMTLNVEIPIAHIISMGSESSVINNLISKVYAKYPDNFAFHSKIQADDYPFIKKPIIIGNGFKLDNYTFQDTVKGPLAWVGRVAPEKGLEDAVFVANELG
;
A
#
# COMPACT_ATOMS: atom_id res chain seq x y z
N MET A 1 2.26 -17.87 11.52
CA MET A 1 3.24 -17.48 10.47
C MET A 1 4.07 -16.30 10.96
N HIS A 2 5.28 -16.21 10.47
CA HIS A 2 6.12 -15.01 10.57
C HIS A 2 6.05 -14.24 9.24
N ILE A 3 5.58 -13.01 9.28
CA ILE A 3 5.32 -12.17 8.10
C ILE A 3 6.22 -10.94 8.17
N VAL A 4 6.98 -10.69 7.11
CA VAL A 4 7.73 -9.44 6.93
C VAL A 4 6.92 -8.53 6.03
N LEU A 5 6.60 -7.33 6.47
CA LEU A 5 5.78 -6.37 5.75
C LEU A 5 6.60 -5.17 5.34
N ILE A 6 6.66 -4.87 4.04
CA ILE A 6 7.27 -3.65 3.49
C ILE A 6 6.18 -2.61 3.30
N SER A 7 6.32 -1.46 3.98
CA SER A 7 5.42 -0.32 3.84
C SER A 7 5.66 0.45 2.52
N THR A 8 4.89 1.51 2.31
CA THR A 8 5.18 2.47 1.23
C THR A 8 6.47 3.26 1.54
N PRO A 9 7.30 3.58 0.54
CA PRO A 9 8.42 4.51 0.70
C PRO A 9 7.98 5.98 0.66
N ILE A 10 6.69 6.27 0.44
CA ILE A 10 6.16 7.63 0.32
C ILE A 10 5.81 8.16 1.71
N GLY A 11 6.75 8.89 2.30
CA GLY A 11 6.64 9.39 3.67
C GLY A 11 6.73 8.27 4.72
N PHE A 12 6.85 8.65 5.97
CA PHE A 12 6.88 7.70 7.10
C PHE A 12 5.44 7.41 7.59
N LEU A 13 5.21 6.25 8.18
CA LEU A 13 3.92 5.88 8.77
C LEU A 13 3.52 6.85 9.89
N GLY A 14 2.39 7.51 9.74
CA GLY A 14 1.92 8.59 10.60
C GLY A 14 2.21 9.99 10.05
N SER A 15 2.83 10.11 8.86
CA SER A 15 3.04 11.38 8.17
C SER A 15 1.79 11.93 7.47
N GLY A 16 0.87 11.04 7.12
CA GLY A 16 -0.27 11.33 6.25
C GLY A 16 0.08 11.39 4.76
N LYS A 17 1.37 11.38 4.38
CA LYS A 17 1.80 11.42 2.97
C LYS A 17 1.44 10.14 2.22
N GLY A 18 1.51 8.98 2.87
CA GLY A 18 1.09 7.70 2.32
C GLY A 18 -0.43 7.55 2.19
N GLY A 19 -1.20 8.48 2.76
CA GLY A 19 -2.65 8.48 2.68
C GLY A 19 -3.28 7.20 3.25
N GLY A 20 -4.28 6.66 2.54
CA GLY A 20 -5.02 5.46 2.98
C GLY A 20 -4.18 4.22 3.21
N VAL A 21 -3.00 4.11 2.57
CA VAL A 21 -2.11 2.95 2.73
C VAL A 21 -1.58 2.85 4.18
N GLU A 22 -1.33 3.98 4.85
CA GLU A 22 -0.88 4.00 6.24
C GLU A 22 -1.94 3.42 7.19
N LEU A 23 -3.21 3.77 6.98
CA LEU A 23 -4.34 3.25 7.75
C LEU A 23 -4.55 1.75 7.48
N THR A 24 -4.51 1.36 6.21
CA THR A 24 -4.64 -0.03 5.77
C THR A 24 -3.55 -0.90 6.38
N LEU A 25 -2.29 -0.45 6.36
CA LEU A 25 -1.16 -1.16 6.94
C LEU A 25 -1.36 -1.38 8.45
N ASN A 26 -1.72 -0.33 9.18
CA ASN A 26 -1.95 -0.44 10.63
C ASN A 26 -3.10 -1.39 10.96
N SER A 27 -4.18 -1.36 10.19
CA SER A 27 -5.33 -2.26 10.36
C SER A 27 -4.96 -3.71 10.03
N LEU A 28 -4.19 -3.93 8.97
CA LEU A 28 -3.69 -5.24 8.57
C LEU A 28 -2.78 -5.83 9.65
N VAL A 29 -1.82 -5.06 10.15
CA VAL A 29 -0.94 -5.49 11.25
C VAL A 29 -1.75 -5.86 12.49
N SER A 30 -2.76 -5.05 12.86
CA SER A 30 -3.65 -5.37 13.99
C SER A 30 -4.38 -6.69 13.79
N GLY A 31 -4.93 -6.92 12.60
CA GLY A 31 -5.64 -8.16 12.26
C GLY A 31 -4.72 -9.39 12.31
N LEU A 32 -3.55 -9.29 11.70
CA LEU A 32 -2.58 -10.38 11.66
C LEU A 32 -2.05 -10.73 13.06
N LEU A 33 -1.77 -9.72 13.90
CA LEU A 33 -1.38 -9.95 15.29
C LEU A 33 -2.51 -10.64 16.09
N SER A 34 -3.76 -10.26 15.88
CA SER A 34 -4.92 -10.88 16.56
C SER A 34 -5.12 -12.35 16.17
N LEU A 35 -4.69 -12.71 14.96
CA LEU A 35 -4.68 -14.10 14.47
C LEU A 35 -3.45 -14.90 14.93
N GLY A 36 -2.59 -14.32 15.78
CA GLY A 36 -1.44 -14.99 16.37
C GLY A 36 -0.21 -15.06 15.46
N HIS A 37 -0.13 -14.21 14.42
CA HIS A 37 1.05 -14.12 13.58
C HIS A 37 2.12 -13.23 14.22
N SER A 38 3.39 -13.49 13.93
CA SER A 38 4.50 -12.58 14.25
C SER A 38 4.79 -11.68 13.05
N ILE A 39 4.98 -10.38 13.32
CA ILE A 39 5.07 -9.37 12.27
C ILE A 39 6.34 -8.54 12.44
N ASP A 40 7.14 -8.46 11.40
CA ASP A 40 8.19 -7.46 11.23
C ASP A 40 7.75 -6.45 10.17
N VAL A 41 7.77 -5.15 10.50
CA VAL A 41 7.39 -4.07 9.58
C VAL A 41 8.65 -3.30 9.21
N ILE A 42 8.91 -3.18 7.92
CA ILE A 42 10.00 -2.37 7.36
C ILE A 42 9.40 -1.05 6.90
N ALA A 43 9.89 0.06 7.43
CA ALA A 43 9.31 1.37 7.16
C ALA A 43 10.39 2.49 7.21
N PRO A 44 10.13 3.64 6.58
CA PRO A 44 10.99 4.82 6.66
C PRO A 44 11.23 5.25 8.12
N ARG A 45 12.36 5.90 8.38
CA ARG A 45 12.66 6.50 9.68
C ARG A 45 11.52 7.39 10.15
N ASN A 46 11.33 7.49 11.47
CA ASN A 46 10.25 8.20 12.17
C ASN A 46 8.86 7.59 12.03
N SER A 47 8.71 6.46 11.35
CA SER A 47 7.44 5.73 11.27
C SER A 47 6.93 5.31 12.65
N LYS A 48 5.60 5.30 12.80
CA LYS A 48 4.94 4.87 14.03
C LYS A 48 3.78 3.93 13.68
N LEU A 49 3.70 2.81 14.40
CA LEU A 49 2.52 1.97 14.38
C LEU A 49 1.53 2.44 15.45
N TYR A 50 0.25 2.06 15.32
CA TYR A 50 -0.72 2.26 16.38
C TYR A 50 -0.29 1.53 17.65
N LYS A 51 -0.66 2.07 18.82
CA LYS A 51 -0.35 1.46 20.13
C LYS A 51 -0.82 0.00 20.21
N SER A 52 -1.93 -0.34 19.56
CA SER A 52 -2.42 -1.72 19.47
C SER A 52 -1.47 -2.68 18.74
N ASN A 53 -0.51 -2.16 18.00
CA ASN A 53 0.44 -2.90 17.17
C ASN A 53 1.85 -2.96 17.77
N GLU A 54 2.03 -2.61 19.04
CA GLU A 54 3.35 -2.59 19.71
C GLU A 54 4.06 -3.96 19.77
N LYS A 55 3.33 -5.06 19.55
CA LYS A 55 3.90 -6.40 19.44
C LYS A 55 4.59 -6.67 18.10
N ALA A 56 4.28 -5.89 17.06
CA ALA A 56 5.01 -5.95 15.80
C ALA A 56 6.38 -5.29 15.97
N LYS A 57 7.41 -5.88 15.35
CA LYS A 57 8.74 -5.29 15.34
C LYS A 57 8.84 -4.29 14.21
N LEU A 58 9.17 -3.05 14.52
CA LEU A 58 9.33 -1.98 13.52
C LEU A 58 10.81 -1.75 13.24
N HIS A 59 11.20 -1.91 11.97
CA HIS A 59 12.56 -1.72 11.48
C HIS A 59 12.61 -0.45 10.64
N PHE A 60 13.45 0.48 11.04
CA PHE A 60 13.62 1.74 10.34
C PHE A 60 14.69 1.64 9.27
N VAL A 61 14.43 2.30 8.16
CA VAL A 61 15.34 2.44 7.04
C VAL A 61 15.41 3.92 6.64
N GLU A 62 16.57 4.35 6.18
CA GLU A 62 16.82 5.67 5.64
C GLU A 62 17.23 5.57 4.18
N GLY A 63 16.97 6.60 3.42
CA GLY A 63 17.33 6.71 2.02
C GLY A 63 16.64 7.90 1.37
N GLU A 64 16.82 8.03 0.09
CA GLU A 64 16.19 9.04 -0.74
C GLU A 64 14.77 8.61 -1.13
N ASP A 65 13.80 9.50 -0.89
CA ASP A 65 12.39 9.27 -1.22
C ASP A 65 12.20 9.15 -2.74
N GLN A 66 11.35 8.22 -3.16
CA GLN A 66 10.93 8.13 -4.55
C GLN A 66 9.70 9.01 -4.80
N ILE A 67 9.60 9.52 -6.03
CA ILE A 67 8.40 10.24 -6.47
C ILE A 67 7.26 9.22 -6.63
N SER A 68 6.13 9.49 -5.98
CA SER A 68 4.94 8.65 -6.13
C SER A 68 4.51 8.56 -7.59
N TRP A 69 4.12 7.36 -8.02
CA TRP A 69 3.60 7.13 -9.38
C TRP A 69 2.37 7.96 -9.70
N GLN A 70 1.59 8.39 -8.71
CA GLN A 70 0.47 9.34 -8.88
C GLN A 70 0.90 10.73 -9.39
N HIS A 71 2.18 11.08 -9.24
CA HIS A 71 2.74 12.36 -9.68
C HIS A 71 3.64 12.20 -10.91
N GLN A 72 3.60 11.05 -11.56
CA GLN A 72 4.35 10.76 -12.76
C GLN A 72 3.42 10.55 -13.96
N ASN A 73 3.94 10.69 -15.16
CA ASN A 73 3.19 10.35 -16.37
C ASN A 73 3.09 8.82 -16.51
N TYR A 74 2.00 8.33 -17.08
CA TYR A 74 1.74 6.89 -17.28
C TYR A 74 2.90 6.14 -17.94
N ASN A 75 3.63 6.79 -18.85
CA ASN A 75 4.78 6.21 -19.56
C ASN A 75 6.14 6.67 -19.01
N SER A 76 6.19 7.23 -17.81
CA SER A 76 7.47 7.60 -17.18
C SER A 76 8.36 6.39 -17.00
N PRO A 77 9.68 6.53 -17.25
CA PRO A 77 10.63 5.45 -16.99
C PRO A 77 10.77 5.20 -15.48
N VAL A 78 11.19 3.97 -15.13
CA VAL A 78 11.58 3.66 -13.76
C VAL A 78 12.90 4.37 -13.46
N THR A 79 12.93 5.13 -12.38
CA THR A 79 14.15 5.75 -11.85
C THR A 79 14.37 5.27 -10.42
N ILE A 80 15.54 4.74 -10.15
CA ILE A 80 15.95 4.31 -8.82
C ILE A 80 17.10 5.22 -8.39
N PRO A 81 16.93 6.06 -7.35
CA PRO A 81 18.01 6.89 -6.82
C PRO A 81 19.19 6.04 -6.32
N ASP A 82 20.41 6.57 -6.34
CA ASP A 82 21.61 5.86 -5.87
C ASP A 82 21.48 5.42 -4.40
N ASN A 83 20.82 6.25 -3.57
CA ASN A 83 20.53 5.96 -2.16
C ASN A 83 19.02 5.74 -1.97
N SER A 84 18.42 4.88 -2.78
CA SER A 84 16.97 4.64 -2.77
C SER A 84 16.47 4.07 -1.45
N LEU A 85 15.55 4.78 -0.81
CA LEU A 85 14.85 4.32 0.39
C LEU A 85 14.14 2.97 0.14
N LEU A 86 13.46 2.81 -1.00
CA LEU A 86 12.75 1.58 -1.33
C LEU A 86 13.71 0.40 -1.52
N ALA A 87 14.85 0.62 -2.18
CA ALA A 87 15.87 -0.42 -2.34
C ALA A 87 16.41 -0.88 -0.97
N ALA A 88 16.73 0.06 -0.09
CA ALA A 88 17.19 -0.24 1.26
C ALA A 88 16.09 -0.92 2.12
N MET A 89 14.82 -0.53 1.99
CA MET A 89 13.70 -1.22 2.65
C MET A 89 13.57 -2.66 2.14
N LEU A 90 13.70 -2.87 0.84
CA LEU A 90 13.61 -4.20 0.23
C LEU A 90 14.78 -5.10 0.65
N GLU A 91 16.00 -4.58 0.63
CA GLU A 91 17.19 -5.30 1.11
C GLU A 91 17.01 -5.75 2.57
N LYS A 92 16.61 -4.83 3.46
CA LYS A 92 16.33 -5.12 4.86
C LYS A 92 15.22 -6.15 5.02
N GLY A 93 14.14 -6.00 4.25
CA GLY A 93 12.98 -6.90 4.27
C GLY A 93 13.36 -8.32 3.82
N LEU A 94 14.10 -8.44 2.73
CA LEU A 94 14.57 -9.73 2.22
C LEU A 94 15.52 -10.42 3.20
N ASP A 95 16.40 -9.68 3.85
CA ASP A 95 17.31 -10.27 4.85
C ASP A 95 16.55 -10.89 6.03
N ILE A 96 15.54 -10.19 6.55
CA ILE A 96 14.68 -10.72 7.62
C ILE A 96 13.82 -11.88 7.11
N ALA A 97 13.30 -11.77 5.89
CA ALA A 97 12.43 -12.76 5.28
C ALA A 97 13.08 -14.12 5.01
N LYS A 98 14.41 -14.22 5.03
CA LYS A 98 15.13 -15.52 5.02
C LYS A 98 14.72 -16.46 6.16
N LYS A 99 14.15 -15.92 7.24
CA LYS A 99 13.70 -16.65 8.43
C LYS A 99 12.20 -16.49 8.68
N ALA A 100 11.47 -16.01 7.68
CA ALA A 100 10.03 -15.78 7.73
C ALA A 100 9.30 -16.67 6.71
N ASP A 101 7.98 -16.72 6.82
CA ASP A 101 7.16 -17.52 5.89
C ASP A 101 6.86 -16.77 4.59
N VAL A 102 6.77 -15.44 4.65
CA VAL A 102 6.42 -14.60 3.50
C VAL A 102 6.86 -13.15 3.70
N LEU A 103 7.25 -12.49 2.61
CA LEU A 103 7.38 -11.04 2.52
C LEU A 103 6.13 -10.46 1.87
N LEU A 104 5.43 -9.58 2.58
CA LEU A 104 4.24 -8.88 2.10
C LEU A 104 4.61 -7.47 1.68
N ASN A 105 4.49 -7.17 0.39
CA ASN A 105 4.80 -5.86 -0.17
C ASN A 105 3.52 -5.01 -0.32
N MET A 106 3.53 -3.80 0.26
CA MET A 106 2.47 -2.80 0.10
C MET A 106 2.94 -1.57 -0.70
N SER A 107 4.16 -1.61 -1.23
CA SER A 107 4.67 -0.56 -2.09
C SER A 107 4.24 -0.81 -3.54
N TYR A 108 3.50 0.15 -4.14
CA TYR A 108 3.22 0.13 -5.57
C TYR A 108 4.44 0.69 -6.31
N ASP A 109 5.39 -0.20 -6.60
CA ASP A 109 6.62 0.16 -7.31
C ASP A 109 7.18 -1.02 -8.12
N TRP A 110 8.03 -0.71 -9.08
CA TRP A 110 8.63 -1.67 -9.99
C TRP A 110 9.55 -2.66 -9.27
N LEU A 111 10.41 -2.16 -8.38
CA LEU A 111 11.49 -2.93 -7.78
C LEU A 111 11.03 -4.16 -6.97
N PRO A 112 10.08 -4.05 -6.01
CA PRO A 112 9.64 -5.22 -5.25
C PRO A 112 8.89 -6.24 -6.11
N ILE A 113 8.18 -5.80 -7.15
CA ILE A 113 7.50 -6.71 -8.08
C ILE A 113 8.52 -7.47 -8.92
N TRP A 114 9.56 -6.78 -9.42
CA TRP A 114 10.64 -7.42 -10.19
C TRP A 114 11.42 -8.44 -9.36
N MET A 115 11.64 -8.17 -8.07
CA MET A 115 12.34 -9.08 -7.16
C MET A 115 11.64 -10.44 -7.01
N THR A 116 10.32 -10.51 -7.17
CA THR A 116 9.57 -11.79 -7.15
C THR A 116 10.08 -12.81 -8.18
N LEU A 117 10.65 -12.34 -9.28
CA LEU A 117 11.25 -13.20 -10.30
C LEU A 117 12.69 -13.65 -9.98
N ASN A 118 13.33 -13.03 -8.98
CA ASN A 118 14.77 -13.10 -8.78
C ASN A 118 15.20 -13.61 -7.40
N VAL A 119 14.23 -13.90 -6.52
CA VAL A 119 14.50 -14.45 -5.18
C VAL A 119 13.64 -15.68 -4.92
N GLU A 120 14.12 -16.56 -4.04
CA GLU A 120 13.40 -17.77 -3.62
C GLU A 120 12.39 -17.49 -2.50
N ILE A 121 12.52 -16.34 -1.82
CA ILE A 121 11.63 -15.92 -0.75
C ILE A 121 10.24 -15.64 -1.33
N PRO A 122 9.16 -16.22 -0.78
CA PRO A 122 7.81 -15.91 -1.22
C PRO A 122 7.48 -14.44 -1.00
N ILE A 123 7.16 -13.71 -2.09
CA ILE A 123 6.72 -12.32 -2.03
C ILE A 123 5.27 -12.24 -2.48
N ALA A 124 4.39 -11.73 -1.61
CA ALA A 124 3.01 -11.39 -1.95
C ALA A 124 2.86 -9.87 -2.07
N HIS A 125 2.01 -9.41 -2.97
CA HIS A 125 1.79 -7.98 -3.25
C HIS A 125 0.34 -7.61 -2.96
N ILE A 126 0.13 -6.59 -2.13
CA ILE A 126 -1.16 -5.90 -2.03
C ILE A 126 -1.08 -4.67 -2.92
N ILE A 127 -1.79 -4.72 -4.04
CA ILE A 127 -1.84 -3.61 -4.98
C ILE A 127 -2.83 -2.58 -4.43
N SER A 128 -2.32 -1.39 -4.11
CA SER A 128 -3.10 -0.30 -3.48
C SER A 128 -3.48 0.83 -4.44
N MET A 129 -3.08 0.74 -5.70
CA MET A 129 -3.34 1.75 -6.74
C MET A 129 -4.01 1.12 -7.95
N GLY A 130 -4.66 1.94 -8.76
CA GLY A 130 -5.08 1.57 -10.09
C GLY A 130 -3.89 1.45 -11.06
N SER A 131 -4.18 1.34 -12.34
CA SER A 131 -3.19 1.21 -13.41
C SER A 131 -2.52 2.57 -13.72
N GLU A 132 -1.61 3.01 -12.84
CA GLU A 132 -0.97 4.34 -12.91
C GLU A 132 0.32 4.38 -13.75
N SER A 133 0.86 3.21 -14.15
CA SER A 133 2.14 3.13 -14.86
C SER A 133 2.18 1.96 -15.83
N SER A 134 2.48 2.26 -17.11
CA SER A 134 2.65 1.24 -18.15
C SER A 134 3.79 0.28 -17.83
N VAL A 135 4.87 0.77 -17.24
CA VAL A 135 6.06 -0.04 -16.91
C VAL A 135 5.74 -1.01 -15.78
N ILE A 136 5.03 -0.55 -14.74
CA ILE A 136 4.62 -1.42 -13.63
C ILE A 136 3.57 -2.42 -14.12
N ASN A 137 2.60 -2.01 -14.92
CA ASN A 137 1.59 -2.91 -15.47
C ASN A 137 2.18 -4.03 -16.30
N ASN A 138 3.13 -3.71 -17.17
CA ASN A 138 3.84 -4.72 -17.95
C ASN A 138 4.58 -5.71 -17.06
N LEU A 139 5.19 -5.23 -15.97
CA LEU A 139 5.86 -6.09 -15.02
C LEU A 139 4.89 -6.95 -14.20
N ILE A 140 3.79 -6.36 -13.70
CA ILE A 140 2.73 -7.13 -13.01
C ILE A 140 2.22 -8.23 -13.93
N SER A 141 1.93 -7.92 -15.21
CA SER A 141 1.48 -8.92 -16.18
C SER A 141 2.47 -10.08 -16.32
N LYS A 142 3.77 -9.76 -16.42
CA LYS A 142 4.85 -10.77 -16.52
C LYS A 142 4.95 -11.64 -15.27
N VAL A 143 4.88 -11.04 -14.08
CA VAL A 143 4.97 -11.76 -12.81
C VAL A 143 3.71 -12.57 -12.56
N TYR A 144 2.51 -12.00 -12.82
CA TYR A 144 1.24 -12.67 -12.67
C TYR A 144 1.11 -13.92 -13.54
N ALA A 145 1.64 -13.89 -14.77
CA ALA A 145 1.65 -15.05 -15.65
C ALA A 145 2.38 -16.26 -15.03
N LYS A 146 3.36 -16.02 -14.16
CA LYS A 146 4.15 -17.06 -13.48
C LYS A 146 3.65 -17.35 -12.06
N TYR A 147 3.19 -16.33 -11.35
CA TYR A 147 2.80 -16.37 -9.94
C TYR A 147 1.46 -15.64 -9.72
N PRO A 148 0.33 -16.20 -10.22
CA PRO A 148 -0.97 -15.50 -10.16
C PRO A 148 -1.46 -15.29 -8.72
N ASP A 149 -1.12 -16.19 -7.80
CA ASP A 149 -1.58 -16.14 -6.41
C ASP A 149 -0.80 -15.15 -5.53
N ASN A 150 0.22 -14.50 -6.10
CA ASN A 150 1.05 -13.54 -5.35
C ASN A 150 0.46 -12.11 -5.35
N PHE A 151 -0.68 -11.87 -6.00
CA PHE A 151 -1.28 -10.54 -6.12
C PHE A 151 -2.67 -10.48 -5.50
N ALA A 152 -2.88 -9.54 -4.60
CA ALA A 152 -4.17 -9.24 -4.01
C ALA A 152 -4.56 -7.77 -4.26
N PHE A 153 -5.86 -7.53 -4.38
CA PHE A 153 -6.46 -6.23 -4.66
C PHE A 153 -7.51 -5.89 -3.61
N HIS A 154 -7.73 -4.61 -3.37
CA HIS A 154 -8.73 -4.18 -2.40
C HIS A 154 -10.17 -4.32 -2.92
N SER A 155 -10.39 -4.18 -4.22
CA SER A 155 -11.71 -4.33 -4.83
C SER A 155 -11.63 -4.94 -6.22
N LYS A 156 -12.77 -5.48 -6.67
CA LYS A 156 -12.89 -5.96 -8.05
C LYS A 156 -12.72 -4.83 -9.07
N ILE A 157 -13.29 -3.65 -8.79
CA ILE A 157 -13.16 -2.48 -9.68
C ILE A 157 -11.68 -2.12 -9.88
N GLN A 158 -10.90 -2.09 -8.80
CA GLN A 158 -9.45 -1.85 -8.90
C GLN A 158 -8.74 -2.96 -9.70
N ALA A 159 -9.10 -4.22 -9.50
CA ALA A 159 -8.49 -5.33 -10.24
C ALA A 159 -8.84 -5.28 -11.74
N ASP A 160 -9.99 -4.74 -12.11
CA ASP A 160 -10.44 -4.59 -13.50
C ASP A 160 -9.60 -3.56 -14.28
N ASP A 161 -8.86 -2.66 -13.60
CA ASP A 161 -7.85 -1.77 -14.20
C ASP A 161 -6.65 -2.55 -14.80
N TYR A 162 -6.53 -3.84 -14.46
CA TYR A 162 -5.49 -4.75 -14.91
C TYR A 162 -6.09 -5.86 -15.78
N PRO A 163 -6.36 -5.65 -17.07
CA PRO A 163 -7.16 -6.54 -17.91
C PRO A 163 -6.57 -7.95 -18.10
N PHE A 164 -5.29 -8.13 -17.78
CA PHE A 164 -4.61 -9.43 -17.79
C PHE A 164 -4.87 -10.25 -16.53
N ILE A 165 -5.38 -9.66 -15.45
CA ILE A 165 -5.76 -10.36 -14.21
C ILE A 165 -7.10 -11.05 -14.41
N LYS A 166 -7.09 -12.37 -14.55
CA LYS A 166 -8.33 -13.16 -14.86
C LYS A 166 -9.06 -13.65 -13.61
N LYS A 167 -8.33 -13.91 -12.53
CA LYS A 167 -8.86 -14.40 -11.26
C LYS A 167 -8.26 -13.59 -10.11
N PRO A 168 -8.74 -12.35 -9.87
CA PRO A 168 -8.18 -11.52 -8.82
C PRO A 168 -8.49 -12.08 -7.43
N ILE A 169 -7.52 -12.06 -6.54
CA ILE A 169 -7.70 -12.24 -5.11
C ILE A 169 -8.15 -10.91 -4.54
N ILE A 170 -9.38 -10.83 -4.03
CA ILE A 170 -9.95 -9.62 -3.44
C ILE A 170 -9.93 -9.75 -1.92
N ILE A 171 -9.20 -8.87 -1.26
CA ILE A 171 -9.06 -8.86 0.21
C ILE A 171 -9.95 -7.82 0.90
N GLY A 172 -10.55 -6.90 0.15
CA GLY A 172 -11.34 -5.80 0.71
C GLY A 172 -10.48 -4.74 1.42
N ASN A 173 -11.17 -3.84 2.11
CA ASN A 173 -10.57 -2.85 3.02
C ASN A 173 -11.04 -3.14 4.44
N GLY A 174 -10.09 -3.35 5.35
CA GLY A 174 -10.37 -3.57 6.76
C GLY A 174 -10.05 -2.31 7.58
N PHE A 175 -11.00 -1.91 8.45
CA PHE A 175 -10.83 -0.80 9.37
C PHE A 175 -11.18 -1.24 10.79
N LYS A 176 -10.49 -0.69 11.78
CA LYS A 176 -10.83 -0.91 13.18
C LYS A 176 -12.03 -0.01 13.52
N LEU A 177 -13.24 -0.55 13.39
CA LEU A 177 -14.49 0.20 13.57
C LEU A 177 -14.66 0.79 14.97
N ASP A 178 -14.05 0.19 15.99
CA ASP A 178 -14.06 0.71 17.37
C ASP A 178 -13.48 2.14 17.50
N ASN A 179 -12.72 2.58 16.51
CA ASN A 179 -12.18 3.94 16.45
C ASN A 179 -13.19 4.98 15.94
N TYR A 180 -14.37 4.55 15.49
CA TYR A 180 -15.39 5.40 14.87
C TYR A 180 -16.69 5.33 15.62
N THR A 181 -17.28 6.47 15.95
CA THR A 181 -18.62 6.55 16.51
C THR A 181 -19.64 6.48 15.39
N PHE A 182 -20.45 5.43 15.38
CA PHE A 182 -21.54 5.32 14.42
C PHE A 182 -22.64 6.34 14.76
N GLN A 183 -23.14 7.04 13.75
CA GLN A 183 -24.33 7.91 13.83
C GLN A 183 -25.27 7.53 12.69
N ASP A 184 -26.50 7.23 13.04
CA ASP A 184 -27.57 6.92 12.09
C ASP A 184 -28.39 8.15 11.68
N THR A 185 -28.20 9.27 12.39
CA THR A 185 -28.92 10.52 12.15
C THR A 185 -27.95 11.55 11.58
N VAL A 186 -28.18 11.95 10.33
CA VAL A 186 -27.37 12.99 9.68
C VAL A 186 -27.88 14.36 10.17
N LYS A 187 -27.02 15.06 10.90
CA LYS A 187 -27.23 16.44 11.33
C LYS A 187 -25.96 17.23 11.07
N GLY A 188 -26.05 18.25 10.27
CA GLY A 188 -24.92 19.14 10.02
C GLY A 188 -24.74 19.49 8.55
N PRO A 189 -23.73 20.28 8.24
CA PRO A 189 -23.38 20.66 6.87
C PRO A 189 -22.89 19.47 6.04
N LEU A 190 -22.93 19.64 4.73
CA LEU A 190 -22.25 18.73 3.80
C LEU A 190 -20.76 18.70 4.13
N ALA A 191 -20.17 17.50 4.10
CA ALA A 191 -18.76 17.32 4.35
C ALA A 191 -18.09 16.59 3.15
N TRP A 192 -16.95 17.11 2.74
CA TRP A 192 -16.05 16.45 1.80
C TRP A 192 -14.74 16.09 2.50
N VAL A 193 -14.25 14.88 2.26
CA VAL A 193 -13.01 14.40 2.87
C VAL A 193 -12.14 13.77 1.77
N GLY A 194 -10.94 14.31 1.59
CA GLY A 194 -10.00 13.81 0.59
C GLY A 194 -8.74 14.65 0.51
N ARG A 195 -7.76 14.19 -0.27
CA ARG A 195 -6.66 15.03 -0.71
C ARG A 195 -7.18 16.03 -1.75
N VAL A 196 -6.64 17.24 -1.76
CA VAL A 196 -6.91 18.18 -2.86
C VAL A 196 -6.18 17.68 -4.11
N ALA A 197 -6.92 16.95 -4.94
CA ALA A 197 -6.44 16.36 -6.19
C ALA A 197 -7.63 16.16 -7.14
N PRO A 198 -7.43 16.28 -8.47
CA PRO A 198 -8.52 16.23 -9.45
C PRO A 198 -9.40 14.99 -9.33
N GLU A 199 -8.80 13.82 -9.10
CA GLU A 199 -9.51 12.54 -8.97
C GLU A 199 -10.37 12.42 -7.71
N LYS A 200 -10.31 13.40 -6.79
CA LYS A 200 -11.12 13.45 -5.56
C LYS A 200 -12.35 14.34 -5.68
N GLY A 201 -12.53 15.03 -6.82
CA GLY A 201 -13.76 15.75 -7.14
C GLY A 201 -14.12 16.87 -6.14
N LEU A 202 -13.12 17.64 -5.65
CA LEU A 202 -13.40 18.77 -4.75
C LEU A 202 -14.22 19.85 -5.46
N GLU A 203 -13.93 20.14 -6.72
CA GLU A 203 -14.67 21.09 -7.53
C GLU A 203 -16.15 20.69 -7.68
N ASP A 204 -16.40 19.39 -7.92
CA ASP A 204 -17.76 18.85 -8.00
C ASP A 204 -18.50 18.99 -6.65
N ALA A 205 -17.80 18.72 -5.54
CA ALA A 205 -18.38 18.89 -4.21
C ALA A 205 -18.73 20.35 -3.92
N VAL A 206 -17.88 21.30 -4.30
CA VAL A 206 -18.15 22.75 -4.18
C VAL A 206 -19.32 23.16 -5.06
N PHE A 207 -19.38 22.68 -6.29
CA PHE A 207 -20.51 22.95 -7.19
C PHE A 207 -21.83 22.48 -6.58
N VAL A 208 -21.89 21.22 -6.11
CA VAL A 208 -23.10 20.68 -5.47
C VAL A 208 -23.49 21.46 -4.21
N ALA A 209 -22.51 21.85 -3.37
CA ALA A 209 -22.79 22.63 -2.18
C ALA A 209 -23.40 24.01 -2.51
N ASN A 210 -22.91 24.67 -3.56
CA ASN A 210 -23.45 25.96 -4.02
C ASN A 210 -24.87 25.83 -4.60
N GLU A 211 -25.19 24.73 -5.28
CA GLU A 211 -26.54 24.50 -5.82
C GLU A 211 -27.58 24.18 -4.71
N LEU A 212 -27.14 23.60 -3.61
CA LEU A 212 -28.03 23.23 -2.51
C LEU A 212 -28.25 24.34 -1.45
N GLY A 213 -27.40 25.38 -1.45
CA GLY A 213 -27.49 26.54 -0.53
C GLY A 213 -26.81 26.28 0.79
#